data_8fbac30861edfc52006f948af692db51
#
_entry.id   8fbac30861edfc52006f948af692db51
#
_cell.length_a   1.000
_cell.length_b   1.000
_cell.length_c   1.000
_cell.angle_alpha   90.00
_cell.angle_beta   90.00
_cell.angle_gamma   90.00
#
_symmetry.space_group_name_H-M   'P 1'
#
loop_
_entity.id
_entity.type
_entity.pdbx_description
1 polymer ?
#
loop_
_entity_poly.entity_id
_entity_poly.type
_entity_poly.pdbx_seq_one_letter_code
_entity_poly.pdbx_strand_id
1 'polypeptide(L)'
;TRSADKIKESVEGVGGSLNAFTGEEYTCFLAKVAHRHFDDVFDVLADMVKNATITQKDLTKERAVILEEIKMTQDQPAQLVEEVLSEMMWPGHALGRPLAGSHETVSGLSRQDLITYRDRHYQPNLITVAAAGAVTREKVTRAAQKHFGSIKNIAEKKMDPFIGLQSRPKVKVRYKKTEQTHLSIGIHAVHKSHPDEYALDILSVVLGGNMSSRLFNEVREKRGLAYDIGSYVKKYQETGAFGVDAGVDNKKIGEAVRIILKELHKTVQKEVTGPEFMRAKEFYLGQMELGLENSMNHMLWIGESAVSLGRCRTPEEVLRAVRKVSIADLRRVARNVFKPEHLNLAVVGPHREALESDLSRALSSSF
;
A
#
# COMPACT_ATOMS: atom_id res chain seq x y z
N THR A 1 6.51 27.86 -12.23
CA THR A 1 7.43 28.89 -12.73
C THR A 1 8.69 29.08 -11.88
N ARG A 2 8.78 28.39 -10.74
CA ARG A 2 9.96 28.41 -9.87
C ARG A 2 10.98 27.36 -10.33
N SER A 3 12.27 27.63 -10.15
CA SER A 3 13.32 26.60 -10.28
C SER A 3 13.27 25.64 -9.08
N ALA A 4 13.83 24.44 -9.24
CA ALA A 4 13.91 23.46 -8.16
C ALA A 4 14.58 24.04 -6.89
N ASP A 5 15.65 24.81 -7.05
CA ASP A 5 16.34 25.46 -5.92
C ASP A 5 15.44 26.46 -5.21
N LYS A 6 14.71 27.30 -5.95
CA LYS A 6 13.75 28.25 -5.35
C LYS A 6 12.61 27.54 -4.62
N ILE A 7 12.14 26.39 -5.11
CA ILE A 7 11.13 25.57 -4.43
C ILE A 7 11.68 25.08 -3.08
N LYS A 8 12.89 24.52 -3.07
CA LYS A 8 13.56 24.08 -1.83
C LYS A 8 13.78 25.22 -0.85
N GLU A 9 14.38 26.31 -1.30
CA GLU A 9 14.63 27.51 -0.48
C GLU A 9 13.34 28.06 0.15
N SER A 10 12.24 28.07 -0.60
CA SER A 10 10.95 28.59 -0.11
C SER A 10 10.35 27.75 1.03
N VAL A 11 10.66 26.47 1.09
CA VAL A 11 10.12 25.55 2.13
C VAL A 11 11.14 25.26 3.21
N GLU A 12 12.35 24.85 2.85
CA GLU A 12 13.41 24.51 3.79
C GLU A 12 13.95 25.76 4.52
N GLY A 13 14.01 26.91 3.81
CA GLY A 13 14.44 28.19 4.38
C GLY A 13 13.58 28.72 5.53
N VAL A 14 12.34 28.21 5.66
CA VAL A 14 11.46 28.50 6.80
C VAL A 14 11.34 27.33 7.79
N GLY A 15 12.25 26.35 7.70
CA GLY A 15 12.29 25.15 8.56
C GLY A 15 11.21 24.13 8.22
N GLY A 16 10.66 24.18 7.00
CA GLY A 16 9.67 23.24 6.51
C GLY A 16 10.29 22.02 5.84
N SER A 17 9.44 21.05 5.51
CA SER A 17 9.77 19.90 4.68
C SER A 17 8.79 19.78 3.51
N LEU A 18 9.29 19.37 2.36
CA LEU A 18 8.54 19.12 1.13
C LEU A 18 8.83 17.69 0.68
N ASN A 19 7.80 16.94 0.31
CA ASN A 19 7.94 15.59 -0.21
C ASN A 19 6.81 15.27 -1.20
N ALA A 20 6.94 14.15 -1.91
CA ALA A 20 5.88 13.57 -2.72
C ALA A 20 6.03 12.05 -2.74
N PHE A 21 4.92 11.34 -2.89
CA PHE A 21 4.92 9.91 -3.13
C PHE A 21 3.80 9.53 -4.09
N THR A 22 3.98 8.40 -4.76
CA THR A 22 2.98 7.79 -5.63
C THR A 22 2.54 6.47 -5.03
N GLY A 23 1.24 6.32 -4.87
CA GLY A 23 0.59 5.05 -4.58
C GLY A 23 -0.09 4.50 -5.83
N GLU A 24 -0.71 3.35 -5.72
CA GLU A 24 -1.39 2.68 -6.84
C GLU A 24 -2.61 3.48 -7.35
N GLU A 25 -3.27 4.24 -6.48
CA GLU A 25 -4.52 4.94 -6.81
C GLU A 25 -4.41 6.47 -6.76
N TYR A 26 -3.33 7.02 -6.19
CA TYR A 26 -3.14 8.48 -6.11
C TYR A 26 -1.68 8.88 -5.95
N THR A 27 -1.38 10.12 -6.35
CA THR A 27 -0.10 10.78 -6.07
C THR A 27 -0.33 11.88 -5.03
N CYS A 28 0.54 11.98 -4.04
CA CYS A 28 0.47 12.97 -2.98
C CYS A 28 1.68 13.90 -3.03
N PHE A 29 1.42 15.22 -3.12
CA PHE A 29 2.42 16.26 -2.88
C PHE A 29 2.14 16.85 -1.51
N LEU A 30 3.10 16.86 -0.62
CA LEU A 30 2.91 17.24 0.77
C LEU A 30 4.02 18.15 1.29
N ALA A 31 3.65 19.02 2.20
CA ALA A 31 4.59 19.87 2.91
C ALA A 31 4.19 20.01 4.38
N LYS A 32 5.16 20.18 5.26
CA LYS A 32 4.98 20.46 6.67
C LYS A 32 5.74 21.72 7.03
N VAL A 33 5.03 22.72 7.56
CA VAL A 33 5.59 24.03 7.93
C VAL A 33 4.91 24.61 9.17
N ALA A 34 5.53 25.60 9.79
CA ALA A 34 4.85 26.37 10.83
C ALA A 34 3.65 27.12 10.21
N HIS A 35 2.53 27.23 10.96
CA HIS A 35 1.25 27.74 10.46
C HIS A 35 1.32 29.15 9.82
N ARG A 36 2.29 29.98 10.22
CA ARG A 36 2.50 31.32 9.67
C ARG A 36 2.97 31.31 8.22
N HIS A 37 3.56 30.20 7.74
CA HIS A 37 4.07 30.02 6.37
C HIS A 37 3.09 29.21 5.49
N PHE A 38 1.86 28.97 5.94
CA PHE A 38 0.87 28.18 5.22
C PHE A 38 0.62 28.73 3.80
N ASP A 39 0.38 30.04 3.66
CA ASP A 39 -0.01 30.63 2.39
C ASP A 39 1.15 30.55 1.36
N ASP A 40 2.38 30.81 1.79
CA ASP A 40 3.58 30.77 0.93
C ASP A 40 3.86 29.34 0.45
N VAL A 41 3.76 28.36 1.34
CA VAL A 41 4.03 26.97 0.99
C VAL A 41 2.88 26.34 0.22
N PHE A 42 1.63 26.74 0.48
CA PHE A 42 0.50 26.35 -0.35
C PHE A 42 0.65 26.87 -1.79
N ASP A 43 1.11 28.11 -1.98
CA ASP A 43 1.42 28.67 -3.30
C ASP A 43 2.52 27.88 -4.03
N VAL A 44 3.56 27.44 -3.30
CA VAL A 44 4.62 26.57 -3.87
C VAL A 44 4.04 25.23 -4.34
N LEU A 45 3.25 24.55 -3.50
CA LEU A 45 2.62 23.27 -3.87
C LEU A 45 1.69 23.43 -5.08
N ALA A 46 0.88 24.48 -5.09
CA ALA A 46 -0.01 24.77 -6.22
C ALA A 46 0.75 25.05 -7.52
N ASP A 47 1.86 25.79 -7.45
CA ASP A 47 2.73 26.06 -8.61
C ASP A 47 3.37 24.77 -9.15
N MET A 48 3.84 23.88 -8.26
CA MET A 48 4.38 22.57 -8.63
C MET A 48 3.37 21.71 -9.39
N VAL A 49 2.14 21.63 -8.88
CA VAL A 49 1.08 20.81 -9.47
C VAL A 49 0.58 21.39 -10.80
N LYS A 50 0.37 22.71 -10.87
CA LYS A 50 -0.23 23.38 -12.04
C LYS A 50 0.75 23.69 -13.15
N ASN A 51 1.94 24.14 -12.78
CA ASN A 51 2.85 24.84 -13.69
C ASN A 51 4.17 24.07 -13.89
N ALA A 52 4.20 22.77 -13.60
CA ALA A 52 5.38 21.93 -13.87
C ALA A 52 5.78 22.05 -15.35
N THR A 53 7.01 22.51 -15.61
CA THR A 53 7.49 22.77 -16.98
C THR A 53 7.94 21.50 -17.70
N ILE A 54 8.37 20.49 -16.93
CA ILE A 54 8.86 19.19 -17.44
C ILE A 54 9.80 19.41 -18.62
N THR A 55 10.96 20.06 -18.37
CA THR A 55 11.90 20.34 -19.46
C THR A 55 12.56 19.05 -19.96
N GLN A 56 13.05 19.04 -21.21
CA GLN A 56 13.76 17.89 -21.74
C GLN A 56 15.01 17.54 -20.92
N LYS A 57 15.68 18.55 -20.38
CA LYS A 57 16.86 18.39 -19.50
C LYS A 57 16.47 17.68 -18.19
N ASP A 58 15.37 18.10 -17.58
CA ASP A 58 14.89 17.49 -16.32
C ASP A 58 14.44 16.05 -16.56
N LEU A 59 13.71 15.80 -17.65
CA LEU A 59 13.31 14.45 -18.03
C LEU A 59 14.51 13.51 -18.21
N THR A 60 15.58 13.97 -18.87
CA THR A 60 16.77 13.14 -19.07
C THR A 60 17.46 12.82 -17.76
N LYS A 61 17.56 13.81 -16.85
CA LYS A 61 18.14 13.62 -15.51
C LYS A 61 17.30 12.67 -14.68
N GLU A 62 16.00 12.89 -14.59
CA GLU A 62 15.08 12.13 -13.76
C GLU A 62 14.93 10.69 -14.25
N ARG A 63 14.91 10.48 -15.57
CA ARG A 63 14.94 9.12 -16.14
C ARG A 63 16.11 8.29 -15.63
N ALA A 64 17.30 8.87 -15.55
CA ALA A 64 18.46 8.16 -15.02
C ALA A 64 18.28 7.79 -13.54
N VAL A 65 17.69 8.69 -12.74
CA VAL A 65 17.38 8.43 -11.32
C VAL A 65 16.37 7.29 -11.20
N ILE A 66 15.25 7.35 -11.93
CA ILE A 66 14.20 6.31 -11.87
C ILE A 66 14.73 4.94 -12.32
N LEU A 67 15.60 4.89 -13.34
CA LEU A 67 16.22 3.64 -13.76
C LEU A 67 17.14 3.05 -12.69
N GLU A 68 17.82 3.87 -11.90
CA GLU A 68 18.58 3.39 -10.74
C GLU A 68 17.65 2.94 -9.59
N GLU A 69 16.53 3.62 -9.34
CA GLU A 69 15.52 3.18 -8.37
C GLU A 69 14.92 1.82 -8.74
N ILE A 70 14.63 1.58 -10.02
CA ILE A 70 14.18 0.27 -10.51
C ILE A 70 15.23 -0.81 -10.22
N LYS A 71 16.50 -0.53 -10.46
CA LYS A 71 17.58 -1.48 -10.13
C LYS A 71 17.67 -1.73 -8.64
N MET A 72 17.58 -0.68 -7.82
CA MET A 72 17.59 -0.82 -6.35
C MET A 72 16.46 -1.72 -5.86
N THR A 73 15.23 -1.56 -6.37
CA THR A 73 14.10 -2.44 -6.04
C THR A 73 14.39 -3.88 -6.46
N GLN A 74 14.92 -4.08 -7.68
CA GLN A 74 15.31 -5.40 -8.14
C GLN A 74 16.41 -6.03 -7.29
N ASP A 75 17.29 -5.23 -6.68
CA ASP A 75 18.36 -5.71 -5.80
C ASP A 75 17.92 -5.97 -4.37
N GLN A 76 16.73 -5.53 -3.98
CA GLN A 76 16.13 -5.77 -2.67
C GLN A 76 15.12 -6.93 -2.73
N PRO A 77 15.47 -8.15 -2.29
CA PRO A 77 14.61 -9.33 -2.45
C PRO A 77 13.23 -9.18 -1.77
N ALA A 78 13.16 -8.46 -0.66
CA ALA A 78 11.92 -8.20 0.07
C ALA A 78 10.94 -7.32 -0.75
N GLN A 79 11.44 -6.31 -1.46
CA GLN A 79 10.60 -5.48 -2.35
C GLN A 79 10.26 -6.21 -3.64
N LEU A 80 11.24 -6.92 -4.21
CA LEU A 80 11.06 -7.67 -5.44
C LEU A 80 9.98 -8.76 -5.30
N VAL A 81 9.89 -9.44 -4.15
CA VAL A 81 8.87 -10.49 -3.94
C VAL A 81 7.46 -9.91 -3.91
N GLU A 82 7.27 -8.67 -3.42
CA GLU A 82 5.99 -7.98 -3.45
C GLU A 82 5.58 -7.59 -4.88
N GLU A 83 6.52 -7.14 -5.72
CA GLU A 83 6.24 -6.88 -7.14
C GLU A 83 5.83 -8.15 -7.88
N VAL A 84 6.55 -9.26 -7.65
CA VAL A 84 6.21 -10.57 -8.23
C VAL A 84 4.82 -11.01 -7.78
N LEU A 85 4.49 -10.84 -6.50
CA LEU A 85 3.16 -11.18 -5.98
C LEU A 85 2.07 -10.31 -6.63
N SER A 86 2.29 -9.01 -6.74
CA SER A 86 1.33 -8.08 -7.34
C SER A 86 1.05 -8.43 -8.80
N GLU A 87 2.08 -8.74 -9.59
CA GLU A 87 1.93 -9.22 -10.97
C GLU A 87 1.07 -10.50 -11.06
N MET A 88 1.26 -11.43 -10.12
CA MET A 88 0.50 -12.69 -10.07
C MET A 88 -0.95 -12.49 -9.66
N MET A 89 -1.19 -11.59 -8.71
CA MET A 89 -2.54 -11.32 -8.20
C MET A 89 -3.39 -10.53 -9.19
N TRP A 90 -2.81 -9.53 -9.86
CA TRP A 90 -3.53 -8.65 -10.79
C TRP A 90 -2.98 -8.72 -12.22
N PRO A 91 -3.02 -9.90 -12.88
CA PRO A 91 -2.45 -10.06 -14.21
C PRO A 91 -3.19 -9.18 -15.23
N GLY A 92 -2.39 -8.41 -15.98
CA GLY A 92 -2.93 -7.48 -17.00
C GLY A 92 -3.60 -6.22 -16.47
N HIS A 93 -3.83 -6.10 -15.18
CA HIS A 93 -4.41 -4.93 -14.54
C HIS A 93 -3.34 -3.93 -14.09
N ALA A 94 -3.72 -2.65 -13.89
CA ALA A 94 -2.79 -1.61 -13.42
C ALA A 94 -2.14 -1.94 -12.07
N LEU A 95 -2.89 -2.51 -11.12
CA LEU A 95 -2.40 -2.93 -9.79
C LEU A 95 -1.30 -4.01 -9.84
N GLY A 96 -1.19 -4.75 -10.95
CA GLY A 96 -0.14 -5.75 -11.14
C GLY A 96 1.14 -5.19 -11.77
N ARG A 97 1.20 -3.89 -12.07
CA ARG A 97 2.39 -3.25 -12.64
C ARG A 97 3.23 -2.60 -11.56
N PRO A 98 4.57 -2.66 -11.64
CA PRO A 98 5.43 -1.89 -10.76
C PRO A 98 5.13 -0.38 -10.88
N LEU A 99 5.06 0.33 -9.76
CA LEU A 99 4.78 1.77 -9.75
C LEU A 99 5.83 2.59 -10.50
N ALA A 100 7.10 2.21 -10.38
CA ALA A 100 8.19 2.85 -11.11
C ALA A 100 8.23 2.50 -12.60
N GLY A 101 7.42 1.52 -13.04
CA GLY A 101 7.45 0.98 -14.39
C GLY A 101 8.58 -0.03 -14.61
N SER A 102 8.97 -0.22 -15.87
CA SER A 102 10.10 -1.06 -16.27
C SER A 102 11.18 -0.22 -16.96
N HIS A 103 12.38 -0.82 -17.11
CA HIS A 103 13.47 -0.17 -17.87
C HIS A 103 13.00 0.25 -19.26
N GLU A 104 12.24 -0.60 -19.96
CA GLU A 104 11.73 -0.35 -21.31
C GLU A 104 10.73 0.80 -21.32
N THR A 105 9.74 0.77 -20.41
CA THR A 105 8.69 1.80 -20.35
C THR A 105 9.26 3.16 -19.99
N VAL A 106 10.12 3.25 -18.96
CA VAL A 106 10.74 4.51 -18.52
C VAL A 106 11.70 5.05 -19.58
N SER A 107 12.48 4.19 -20.26
CA SER A 107 13.37 4.61 -21.33
C SER A 107 12.61 5.16 -22.54
N GLY A 108 11.43 4.60 -22.84
CA GLY A 108 10.60 4.99 -23.97
C GLY A 108 9.75 6.25 -23.77
N LEU A 109 9.53 6.72 -22.54
CA LEU A 109 8.69 7.89 -22.27
C LEU A 109 9.26 9.17 -22.90
N SER A 110 8.44 9.87 -23.65
CA SER A 110 8.76 11.19 -24.17
C SER A 110 8.28 12.32 -23.24
N ARG A 111 8.80 13.51 -23.43
CA ARG A 111 8.29 14.71 -22.75
C ARG A 111 6.80 14.93 -23.05
N GLN A 112 6.37 14.66 -24.27
CA GLN A 112 4.98 14.86 -24.67
C GLN A 112 4.05 13.89 -23.93
N ASP A 113 4.47 12.64 -23.68
CA ASP A 113 3.70 11.67 -22.90
C ASP A 113 3.45 12.18 -21.47
N LEU A 114 4.48 12.74 -20.82
CA LEU A 114 4.34 13.30 -19.48
C LEU A 114 3.44 14.52 -19.44
N ILE A 115 3.51 15.41 -20.44
CA ILE A 115 2.63 16.57 -20.54
C ILE A 115 1.19 16.10 -20.76
N THR A 116 0.97 15.16 -21.67
CA THR A 116 -0.36 14.62 -21.95
C THR A 116 -0.96 13.93 -20.72
N TYR A 117 -0.14 13.17 -19.98
CA TYR A 117 -0.55 12.55 -18.71
C TYR A 117 -0.94 13.60 -17.67
N ARG A 118 -0.08 14.60 -17.44
CA ARG A 118 -0.36 15.70 -16.52
C ARG A 118 -1.66 16.41 -16.88
N ASP A 119 -1.82 16.82 -18.12
CA ASP A 119 -2.98 17.60 -18.58
C ASP A 119 -4.28 16.79 -18.48
N ARG A 120 -4.20 15.45 -18.52
CA ARG A 120 -5.34 14.55 -18.36
C ARG A 120 -5.68 14.26 -16.90
N HIS A 121 -4.69 14.09 -16.04
CA HIS A 121 -4.87 13.56 -14.68
C HIS A 121 -4.76 14.62 -13.58
N TYR A 122 -4.16 15.77 -13.84
CA TYR A 122 -4.02 16.84 -12.86
C TYR A 122 -5.09 17.93 -13.07
N GLN A 123 -6.36 17.46 -13.08
CA GLN A 123 -7.52 18.32 -13.26
C GLN A 123 -8.14 18.69 -11.89
N PRO A 124 -8.82 19.83 -11.74
CA PRO A 124 -9.36 20.29 -10.45
C PRO A 124 -10.31 19.30 -9.79
N ASN A 125 -11.14 18.61 -10.57
CA ASN A 125 -12.07 17.60 -10.08
C ASN A 125 -11.35 16.31 -9.62
N LEU A 126 -10.08 16.13 -9.96
CA LEU A 126 -9.23 15.02 -9.56
C LEU A 126 -8.21 15.43 -8.47
N ILE A 127 -8.23 16.69 -8.02
CA ILE A 127 -7.33 17.21 -7.00
C ILE A 127 -8.09 17.36 -5.69
N THR A 128 -7.59 16.71 -4.65
CA THR A 128 -8.06 16.87 -3.27
C THR A 128 -7.03 17.66 -2.48
N VAL A 129 -7.46 18.69 -1.78
CA VAL A 129 -6.64 19.46 -0.84
C VAL A 129 -6.95 19.01 0.57
N ALA A 130 -5.95 18.49 1.28
CA ALA A 130 -6.04 18.12 2.68
C ALA A 130 -5.08 18.96 3.53
N ALA A 131 -5.52 19.39 4.70
CA ALA A 131 -4.70 20.13 5.64
C ALA A 131 -5.05 19.75 7.07
N ALA A 132 -4.04 19.63 7.93
CA ALA A 132 -4.21 19.39 9.36
C ALA A 132 -3.20 20.23 10.15
N GLY A 133 -3.62 20.70 11.33
CA GLY A 133 -2.81 21.53 12.21
C GLY A 133 -3.50 22.86 12.55
N ALA A 134 -2.71 23.87 12.90
CA ALA A 134 -3.21 25.21 13.29
C ALA A 134 -3.66 26.03 12.07
N VAL A 135 -4.69 25.58 11.38
CA VAL A 135 -5.25 26.22 10.17
C VAL A 135 -6.78 26.15 10.21
N THR A 136 -7.46 27.20 9.75
CA THR A 136 -8.93 27.21 9.67
C THR A 136 -9.42 26.74 8.31
N ARG A 137 -10.64 26.20 8.27
CA ARG A 137 -11.32 25.77 7.05
C ARG A 137 -11.39 26.91 6.03
N GLU A 138 -11.72 28.12 6.46
CA GLU A 138 -11.86 29.31 5.61
C GLU A 138 -10.53 29.66 4.95
N LYS A 139 -9.41 29.53 5.67
CA LYS A 139 -8.07 29.77 5.14
C LYS A 139 -7.71 28.78 4.06
N VAL A 140 -7.93 27.48 4.32
CA VAL A 140 -7.67 26.40 3.33
C VAL A 140 -8.58 26.56 2.10
N THR A 141 -9.88 26.81 2.30
CA THR A 141 -10.83 27.00 1.20
C THR A 141 -10.45 28.19 0.33
N ARG A 142 -10.07 29.33 0.93
CA ARG A 142 -9.62 30.53 0.20
C ARG A 142 -8.36 30.23 -0.62
N ALA A 143 -7.38 29.56 -0.05
CA ALA A 143 -6.16 29.18 -0.76
C ALA A 143 -6.47 28.24 -1.92
N ALA A 144 -7.30 27.21 -1.71
CA ALA A 144 -7.72 26.31 -2.77
C ALA A 144 -8.46 27.02 -3.90
N GLN A 145 -9.42 27.88 -3.59
CA GLN A 145 -10.16 28.67 -4.57
C GLN A 145 -9.24 29.61 -5.37
N LYS A 146 -8.31 30.31 -4.69
CA LYS A 146 -7.34 31.19 -5.33
C LYS A 146 -6.49 30.47 -6.38
N HIS A 147 -6.03 29.25 -6.06
CA HIS A 147 -5.07 28.55 -6.91
C HIS A 147 -5.71 27.59 -7.91
N PHE A 148 -6.85 26.99 -7.60
CA PHE A 148 -7.49 25.95 -8.43
C PHE A 148 -8.89 26.32 -8.95
N GLY A 149 -9.53 27.39 -8.43
CA GLY A 149 -10.92 27.73 -8.73
C GLY A 149 -11.21 28.16 -10.18
N SER A 150 -10.20 28.56 -10.96
CA SER A 150 -10.36 29.01 -12.35
C SER A 150 -10.19 27.92 -13.41
N ILE A 151 -9.86 26.68 -12.99
CA ILE A 151 -9.57 25.61 -13.95
C ILE A 151 -10.89 24.88 -14.28
N LYS A 152 -11.16 24.67 -15.59
CA LYS A 152 -12.35 23.96 -16.07
C LYS A 152 -12.22 22.46 -15.83
N ASN A 153 -13.29 21.83 -15.35
CA ASN A 153 -13.34 20.39 -15.18
C ASN A 153 -13.44 19.66 -16.54
N ILE A 154 -12.74 18.56 -16.64
CA ILE A 154 -12.88 17.57 -17.73
C ILE A 154 -13.60 16.35 -17.16
N ALA A 155 -14.27 15.57 -18.03
CA ALA A 155 -14.96 14.36 -17.61
C ALA A 155 -14.01 13.38 -16.92
N GLU A 156 -14.43 12.86 -15.78
CA GLU A 156 -13.69 11.87 -15.00
C GLU A 156 -13.63 10.54 -15.74
N LYS A 157 -12.44 9.96 -15.85
CA LYS A 157 -12.30 8.56 -16.30
C LYS A 157 -12.40 7.66 -15.06
N LYS A 158 -13.40 6.78 -15.05
CA LYS A 158 -13.50 5.73 -14.02
C LYS A 158 -12.32 4.78 -14.12
N MET A 159 -11.91 4.23 -12.99
CA MET A 159 -10.92 3.15 -12.95
C MET A 159 -11.47 1.92 -13.65
N ASP A 160 -10.59 1.17 -14.29
CA ASP A 160 -10.96 -0.10 -14.92
C ASP A 160 -11.18 -1.13 -13.79
N PRO A 161 -12.36 -1.77 -13.70
CA PRO A 161 -12.64 -2.72 -12.62
C PRO A 161 -11.75 -3.95 -12.73
N PHE A 162 -11.28 -4.46 -11.59
CA PHE A 162 -10.60 -5.73 -11.56
C PHE A 162 -11.62 -6.88 -11.53
N ILE A 163 -11.65 -7.68 -12.58
CA ILE A 163 -12.44 -8.91 -12.67
C ILE A 163 -11.47 -10.09 -12.57
N GLY A 164 -11.18 -10.53 -11.35
CA GLY A 164 -10.28 -11.65 -11.11
C GLY A 164 -11.06 -12.94 -10.85
N LEU A 165 -10.97 -13.89 -11.76
CA LEU A 165 -11.45 -15.25 -11.57
C LEU A 165 -10.25 -16.19 -11.39
N GLN A 166 -9.79 -16.34 -10.15
CA GLN A 166 -8.77 -17.33 -9.82
C GLN A 166 -9.45 -18.62 -9.34
N SER A 167 -9.15 -19.74 -9.99
CA SER A 167 -9.73 -21.06 -9.71
C SER A 167 -8.74 -22.08 -9.18
N ARG A 168 -7.47 -21.71 -9.05
CA ARG A 168 -6.40 -22.58 -8.52
C ARG A 168 -5.31 -21.73 -7.89
N PRO A 169 -4.60 -22.27 -6.87
CA PRO A 169 -3.45 -21.57 -6.30
C PRO A 169 -2.35 -21.35 -7.35
N LYS A 170 -1.60 -20.28 -7.17
CA LYS A 170 -0.47 -19.93 -8.04
C LYS A 170 0.80 -19.83 -7.21
N VAL A 171 1.90 -20.29 -7.80
CA VAL A 171 3.24 -20.14 -7.23
C VAL A 171 4.14 -19.57 -8.29
N LYS A 172 5.05 -18.65 -7.92
CA LYS A 172 6.11 -18.14 -8.79
C LYS A 172 7.41 -18.06 -7.98
N VAL A 173 8.43 -18.76 -8.47
CA VAL A 173 9.76 -18.75 -7.88
C VAL A 173 10.68 -17.95 -8.81
N ARG A 174 11.27 -16.87 -8.29
CA ARG A 174 12.26 -16.06 -8.99
C ARG A 174 13.65 -16.31 -8.40
N TYR A 175 14.55 -16.84 -9.21
CA TYR A 175 15.92 -17.06 -8.78
C TYR A 175 16.64 -15.73 -8.51
N LYS A 176 17.23 -15.62 -7.34
CA LYS A 176 18.19 -14.57 -6.98
C LYS A 176 19.15 -15.13 -5.92
N LYS A 177 20.44 -14.89 -6.09
CA LYS A 177 21.45 -15.29 -5.10
C LYS A 177 21.33 -14.37 -3.87
N THR A 178 20.78 -14.88 -2.77
CA THR A 178 20.52 -14.16 -1.53
C THR A 178 20.86 -15.03 -0.32
N GLU A 179 21.17 -14.40 0.81
CA GLU A 179 21.42 -15.08 2.08
C GLU A 179 20.14 -15.65 2.70
N GLN A 180 19.01 -15.02 2.43
CA GLN A 180 17.68 -15.44 2.87
C GLN A 180 16.73 -15.55 1.68
N THR A 181 15.76 -16.44 1.80
CA THR A 181 14.62 -16.50 0.88
C THR A 181 13.54 -15.56 1.38
N HIS A 182 13.07 -14.67 0.51
CA HIS A 182 11.90 -13.85 0.78
C HIS A 182 10.68 -14.49 0.11
N LEU A 183 9.62 -14.63 0.88
CA LEU A 183 8.34 -15.12 0.39
C LEU A 183 7.24 -14.11 0.69
N SER A 184 6.24 -14.06 -0.19
CA SER A 184 5.02 -13.30 0.00
C SER A 184 3.82 -14.15 -0.42
N ILE A 185 2.89 -14.36 0.50
CA ILE A 185 1.61 -15.03 0.24
C ILE A 185 0.55 -13.94 0.11
N GLY A 186 -0.22 -13.96 -0.97
CA GLY A 186 -1.29 -13.02 -1.22
C GLY A 186 -2.61 -13.70 -1.55
N ILE A 187 -3.69 -13.13 -1.04
CA ILE A 187 -5.05 -13.60 -1.26
C ILE A 187 -5.92 -12.39 -1.56
N HIS A 188 -6.73 -12.45 -2.63
CA HIS A 188 -7.70 -11.38 -2.89
C HIS A 188 -8.66 -11.21 -1.72
N ALA A 189 -8.87 -9.97 -1.32
CA ALA A 189 -9.65 -9.62 -0.16
C ALA A 189 -10.60 -8.45 -0.47
N VAL A 190 -11.25 -7.94 0.57
CA VAL A 190 -12.27 -6.91 0.45
C VAL A 190 -11.67 -5.55 0.07
N HIS A 191 -12.43 -4.78 -0.69
CA HIS A 191 -12.09 -3.40 -1.06
C HIS A 191 -12.30 -2.40 0.10
N LYS A 192 -11.83 -1.17 -0.06
CA LYS A 192 -12.16 -0.06 0.84
C LYS A 192 -13.69 0.10 0.94
N SER A 193 -14.18 0.47 2.11
CA SER A 193 -15.61 0.61 2.42
C SER A 193 -16.43 -0.68 2.43
N HIS A 194 -15.82 -1.85 2.26
CA HIS A 194 -16.55 -3.10 2.45
C HIS A 194 -16.97 -3.24 3.94
N PRO A 195 -18.17 -3.77 4.24
CA PRO A 195 -18.62 -3.97 5.63
C PRO A 195 -17.64 -4.76 6.49
N ASP A 196 -16.86 -5.64 5.91
CA ASP A 196 -15.91 -6.52 6.57
C ASP A 196 -14.48 -5.95 6.66
N GLU A 197 -14.23 -4.72 6.21
CA GLU A 197 -12.87 -4.18 6.16
C GLU A 197 -12.16 -4.21 7.52
N TYR A 198 -12.85 -3.83 8.60
CA TYR A 198 -12.25 -3.83 9.94
C TYR A 198 -12.14 -5.21 10.57
N ALA A 199 -13.05 -6.13 10.22
CA ALA A 199 -12.93 -7.52 10.65
C ALA A 199 -11.68 -8.17 10.03
N LEU A 200 -11.37 -7.86 8.77
CA LEU A 200 -10.15 -8.31 8.11
C LEU A 200 -8.89 -7.66 8.71
N ASP A 201 -8.93 -6.37 9.03
CA ASP A 201 -7.81 -5.68 9.70
C ASP A 201 -7.48 -6.33 11.06
N ILE A 202 -8.51 -6.58 11.90
CA ILE A 202 -8.33 -7.22 13.20
C ILE A 202 -7.84 -8.66 13.02
N LEU A 203 -8.35 -9.40 12.04
CA LEU A 203 -7.86 -10.75 11.71
C LEU A 203 -6.38 -10.73 11.30
N SER A 204 -5.96 -9.72 10.54
CA SER A 204 -4.56 -9.51 10.20
C SER A 204 -3.71 -9.27 11.46
N VAL A 205 -4.18 -8.45 12.40
CA VAL A 205 -3.45 -8.23 13.67
C VAL A 205 -3.31 -9.55 14.47
N VAL A 206 -4.35 -10.38 14.54
CA VAL A 206 -4.29 -11.70 15.19
C VAL A 206 -3.24 -12.59 14.54
N LEU A 207 -3.16 -12.58 13.21
CA LEU A 207 -2.29 -13.46 12.44
C LEU A 207 -0.83 -13.01 12.46
N GLY A 208 -0.53 -11.74 12.14
CA GLY A 208 0.85 -11.31 11.95
C GLY A 208 1.10 -9.82 12.21
N GLY A 209 0.16 -9.07 12.81
CA GLY A 209 0.27 -7.63 12.97
C GLY A 209 1.22 -7.15 14.07
N ASN A 210 1.71 -8.04 14.96
CA ASN A 210 2.61 -7.68 16.06
C ASN A 210 3.37 -8.91 16.59
N MET A 211 4.29 -8.68 17.54
CA MET A 211 5.11 -9.76 18.14
C MET A 211 4.32 -10.79 18.93
N SER A 212 3.11 -10.50 19.39
CA SER A 212 2.25 -11.47 20.07
C SER A 212 1.30 -12.24 19.14
N SER A 213 1.40 -12.01 17.84
CA SER A 213 0.58 -12.65 16.81
C SER A 213 0.92 -14.13 16.60
N ARG A 214 0.01 -14.86 15.96
CA ARG A 214 0.17 -16.30 15.74
C ARG A 214 1.38 -16.64 14.88
N LEU A 215 1.54 -15.95 13.74
CA LEU A 215 2.64 -16.22 12.82
C LEU A 215 4.00 -15.89 13.45
N PHE A 216 4.09 -14.75 14.15
CA PHE A 216 5.32 -14.39 14.84
C PHE A 216 5.72 -15.48 15.88
N ASN A 217 4.78 -15.89 16.71
CA ASN A 217 5.01 -16.92 17.71
C ASN A 217 5.34 -18.29 17.10
N GLU A 218 4.59 -18.76 16.09
CA GLU A 218 4.75 -20.10 15.54
C GLU A 218 5.96 -20.24 14.62
N VAL A 219 6.28 -19.20 13.83
CA VAL A 219 7.33 -19.25 12.83
C VAL A 219 8.65 -18.75 13.38
N ARG A 220 8.65 -17.61 14.08
CA ARG A 220 9.87 -16.99 14.61
C ARG A 220 10.23 -17.51 15.99
N GLU A 221 9.38 -17.30 17.00
CA GLU A 221 9.73 -17.58 18.39
C GLU A 221 9.91 -19.08 18.66
N LYS A 222 8.99 -19.92 18.25
CA LYS A 222 9.02 -21.36 18.57
C LYS A 222 9.96 -22.17 17.69
N ARG A 223 10.18 -21.75 16.43
CA ARG A 223 10.91 -22.57 15.44
C ARG A 223 12.12 -21.90 14.83
N GLY A 224 12.28 -20.60 15.00
CA GLY A 224 13.41 -19.86 14.42
C GLY A 224 13.51 -20.01 12.90
N LEU A 225 12.38 -20.03 12.20
CA LEU A 225 12.33 -20.21 10.74
C LEU A 225 12.49 -18.90 9.98
N ALA A 226 12.05 -17.80 10.59
CA ALA A 226 12.12 -16.47 10.00
C ALA A 226 12.69 -15.47 10.99
N TYR A 227 13.46 -14.51 10.50
CA TYR A 227 13.87 -13.34 11.28
C TYR A 227 12.74 -12.32 11.36
N ASP A 228 12.06 -12.14 10.23
CA ASP A 228 10.91 -11.25 10.10
C ASP A 228 9.75 -11.99 9.45
N ILE A 229 8.55 -11.79 10.02
CA ILE A 229 7.29 -12.31 9.50
C ILE A 229 6.15 -11.40 9.96
N GLY A 230 5.29 -11.05 9.04
CA GLY A 230 4.14 -10.21 9.31
C GLY A 230 2.98 -10.48 8.36
N SER A 231 1.80 -9.98 8.72
CA SER A 231 0.65 -9.92 7.82
C SER A 231 0.18 -8.48 7.65
N TYR A 232 -0.40 -8.21 6.51
CA TYR A 232 -0.92 -6.91 6.13
C TYR A 232 -2.22 -7.02 5.34
N VAL A 233 -2.92 -5.89 5.22
CA VAL A 233 -4.09 -5.75 4.35
C VAL A 233 -3.86 -4.55 3.45
N LYS A 234 -3.86 -4.75 2.13
CA LYS A 234 -3.93 -3.68 1.12
C LYS A 234 -5.38 -3.53 0.69
N LYS A 235 -5.90 -2.31 0.70
CA LYS A 235 -7.29 -2.01 0.31
C LYS A 235 -7.30 -0.95 -0.77
N TYR A 236 -7.87 -1.29 -1.90
CA TYR A 236 -8.08 -0.42 -3.05
C TYR A 236 -9.57 -0.08 -3.18
N GLN A 237 -9.93 0.80 -4.10
CA GLN A 237 -11.33 1.21 -4.30
C GLN A 237 -12.22 0.05 -4.77
N GLU A 238 -11.68 -0.86 -5.59
CA GLU A 238 -12.46 -1.94 -6.23
C GLU A 238 -12.06 -3.35 -5.77
N THR A 239 -10.92 -3.50 -5.12
CA THR A 239 -10.39 -4.79 -4.68
C THR A 239 -9.52 -4.63 -3.43
N GLY A 240 -8.97 -5.72 -2.94
CA GLY A 240 -8.00 -5.71 -1.85
C GLY A 240 -7.18 -6.99 -1.83
N ALA A 241 -6.20 -7.01 -0.93
CA ALA A 241 -5.38 -8.16 -0.64
C ALA A 241 -5.17 -8.33 0.86
N PHE A 242 -5.18 -9.56 1.32
CA PHE A 242 -4.53 -9.97 2.56
C PHE A 242 -3.18 -10.58 2.19
N GLY A 243 -2.12 -10.17 2.87
CA GLY A 243 -0.78 -10.67 2.60
C GLY A 243 -0.06 -11.16 3.86
N VAL A 244 0.90 -12.08 3.65
CA VAL A 244 1.89 -12.51 4.64
C VAL A 244 3.25 -12.50 4.00
N ASP A 245 4.17 -11.71 4.56
CA ASP A 245 5.55 -11.63 4.12
C ASP A 245 6.49 -12.25 5.15
N ALA A 246 7.55 -12.90 4.69
CA ALA A 246 8.58 -13.43 5.56
C ALA A 246 9.95 -13.52 4.88
N GLY A 247 11.01 -13.27 5.68
CA GLY A 247 12.38 -13.60 5.35
C GLY A 247 12.81 -14.87 6.09
N VAL A 248 13.09 -15.94 5.35
CA VAL A 248 13.34 -17.27 5.91
C VAL A 248 14.70 -17.84 5.50
N ASP A 249 15.23 -18.78 6.27
CA ASP A 249 16.39 -19.57 5.88
C ASP A 249 16.13 -20.32 4.57
N ASN A 250 17.08 -20.28 3.63
CA ASN A 250 16.97 -20.88 2.31
C ASN A 250 16.59 -22.37 2.34
N LYS A 251 16.99 -23.11 3.38
CA LYS A 251 16.72 -24.54 3.50
C LYS A 251 15.36 -24.84 4.16
N LYS A 252 14.73 -23.83 4.77
CA LYS A 252 13.52 -24.02 5.60
C LYS A 252 12.25 -23.48 4.97
N ILE A 253 12.29 -22.99 3.74
CA ILE A 253 11.13 -22.38 3.07
C ILE A 253 9.88 -23.28 3.05
N GLY A 254 10.03 -24.55 2.71
CA GLY A 254 8.91 -25.49 2.66
C GLY A 254 8.24 -25.72 4.02
N GLU A 255 9.02 -25.69 5.11
CA GLU A 255 8.49 -25.78 6.47
C GLU A 255 7.77 -24.49 6.85
N ALA A 256 8.36 -23.32 6.58
CA ALA A 256 7.77 -22.04 6.88
C ALA A 256 6.42 -21.85 6.16
N VAL A 257 6.36 -22.14 4.86
CA VAL A 257 5.11 -22.08 4.09
C VAL A 257 4.04 -22.99 4.68
N ARG A 258 4.36 -24.26 5.03
CA ARG A 258 3.40 -25.17 5.64
C ARG A 258 2.85 -24.65 6.98
N ILE A 259 3.68 -24.02 7.80
CA ILE A 259 3.25 -23.47 9.09
C ILE A 259 2.37 -22.24 8.88
N ILE A 260 2.74 -21.34 7.97
CA ILE A 260 1.90 -20.17 7.64
C ILE A 260 0.52 -20.62 7.17
N LEU A 261 0.46 -21.54 6.21
CA LEU A 261 -0.81 -22.06 5.70
C LEU A 261 -1.65 -22.74 6.79
N LYS A 262 -1.01 -23.50 7.68
CA LYS A 262 -1.66 -24.12 8.83
C LYS A 262 -2.28 -23.08 9.78
N GLU A 263 -1.60 -21.96 10.03
CA GLU A 263 -2.15 -20.90 10.89
C GLU A 263 -3.32 -20.16 10.22
N LEU A 264 -3.25 -19.91 8.91
CA LEU A 264 -4.38 -19.39 8.14
C LEU A 264 -5.58 -20.34 8.21
N HIS A 265 -5.36 -21.62 7.96
CA HIS A 265 -6.42 -22.65 8.02
C HIS A 265 -7.05 -22.78 9.42
N LYS A 266 -6.27 -22.68 10.48
CA LYS A 266 -6.80 -22.69 11.86
C LYS A 266 -7.84 -21.58 12.09
N THR A 267 -7.69 -20.41 11.50
CA THR A 267 -8.67 -19.32 11.65
C THR A 267 -9.98 -19.59 10.92
N VAL A 268 -9.95 -20.44 9.89
CA VAL A 268 -11.15 -20.91 9.19
C VAL A 268 -11.91 -21.93 10.01
N GLN A 269 -11.18 -22.88 10.62
CA GLN A 269 -11.77 -24.00 11.35
C GLN A 269 -12.17 -23.65 12.78
N LYS A 270 -11.31 -22.91 13.48
CA LYS A 270 -11.51 -22.58 14.91
C LYS A 270 -11.67 -21.07 15.07
N GLU A 271 -12.51 -20.69 15.99
CA GLU A 271 -12.64 -19.30 16.38
C GLU A 271 -11.35 -18.76 17.00
N VAL A 272 -11.10 -17.48 16.79
CA VAL A 272 -10.11 -16.73 17.55
C VAL A 272 -10.56 -16.68 19.00
N THR A 273 -9.66 -16.88 19.94
CA THR A 273 -10.02 -16.87 21.36
C THR A 273 -10.40 -15.44 21.81
N GLY A 274 -11.27 -15.35 22.82
CA GLY A 274 -11.67 -14.05 23.37
C GLY A 274 -10.48 -13.14 23.73
N PRO A 275 -9.48 -13.63 24.47
CA PRO A 275 -8.28 -12.85 24.79
C PRO A 275 -7.47 -12.39 23.57
N GLU A 276 -7.29 -13.25 22.55
CA GLU A 276 -6.60 -12.85 21.30
C GLU A 276 -7.36 -11.74 20.57
N PHE A 277 -8.67 -11.91 20.44
CA PHE A 277 -9.55 -10.92 19.81
C PHE A 277 -9.48 -9.56 20.50
N MET A 278 -9.59 -9.55 21.82
CA MET A 278 -9.55 -8.30 22.60
C MET A 278 -8.20 -7.61 22.44
N ARG A 279 -7.08 -8.33 22.54
CA ARG A 279 -5.74 -7.76 22.35
C ARG A 279 -5.56 -7.18 20.94
N ALA A 280 -6.01 -7.92 19.92
CA ALA A 280 -5.89 -7.45 18.53
C ALA A 280 -6.72 -6.19 18.27
N LYS A 281 -7.92 -6.12 18.84
CA LYS A 281 -8.81 -4.98 18.74
C LYS A 281 -8.25 -3.75 19.43
N GLU A 282 -7.76 -3.90 20.66
CA GLU A 282 -7.11 -2.82 21.41
C GLU A 282 -5.83 -2.35 20.72
N PHE A 283 -5.01 -3.27 20.20
CA PHE A 283 -3.82 -2.93 19.43
C PHE A 283 -4.18 -2.09 18.19
N TYR A 284 -5.19 -2.50 17.42
CA TYR A 284 -5.63 -1.75 16.23
C TYR A 284 -6.09 -0.33 16.59
N LEU A 285 -6.91 -0.20 17.63
CA LEU A 285 -7.42 1.09 18.09
C LEU A 285 -6.28 1.99 18.63
N GLY A 286 -5.41 1.43 19.46
CA GLY A 286 -4.25 2.15 19.99
C GLY A 286 -3.28 2.64 18.90
N GLN A 287 -2.99 1.80 17.90
CA GLN A 287 -2.16 2.22 16.77
C GLN A 287 -2.80 3.36 15.96
N MET A 288 -4.11 3.31 15.77
CA MET A 288 -4.85 4.40 15.11
C MET A 288 -4.79 5.69 15.93
N GLU A 289 -5.06 5.63 17.22
CA GLU A 289 -5.04 6.80 18.10
C GLU A 289 -3.65 7.45 18.16
N LEU A 290 -2.60 6.65 18.42
CA LEU A 290 -1.22 7.12 18.45
C LEU A 290 -0.77 7.68 17.09
N GLY A 291 -1.18 7.03 15.99
CA GLY A 291 -0.87 7.49 14.64
C GLY A 291 -1.44 8.88 14.34
N LEU A 292 -2.66 9.17 14.81
CA LEU A 292 -3.36 10.43 14.57
C LEU A 292 -2.87 11.62 15.43
N GLU A 293 -2.03 11.38 16.45
CA GLU A 293 -1.36 12.46 17.20
C GLU A 293 -0.43 13.29 16.29
N ASN A 294 0.15 12.67 15.27
CA ASN A 294 0.99 13.36 14.29
C ASN A 294 0.11 14.07 13.25
N SER A 295 0.23 15.39 13.15
CA SER A 295 -0.53 16.20 12.19
C SER A 295 -0.33 15.77 10.72
N MET A 296 0.86 15.28 10.34
CA MET A 296 1.12 14.76 9.00
C MET A 296 0.33 13.49 8.73
N ASN A 297 0.36 12.53 9.66
CA ASN A 297 -0.41 11.29 9.53
C ASN A 297 -1.92 11.59 9.51
N HIS A 298 -2.38 12.52 10.33
CA HIS A 298 -3.77 12.94 10.32
C HIS A 298 -4.16 13.56 8.97
N MET A 299 -3.33 14.43 8.41
CA MET A 299 -3.55 15.03 7.08
C MET A 299 -3.58 13.96 5.99
N LEU A 300 -2.63 13.02 6.00
CA LEU A 300 -2.60 11.91 5.03
C LEU A 300 -3.84 11.03 5.15
N TRP A 301 -4.26 10.69 6.36
CA TRP A 301 -5.43 9.84 6.61
C TRP A 301 -6.73 10.47 6.10
N ILE A 302 -6.97 11.77 6.38
CA ILE A 302 -8.17 12.47 5.87
C ILE A 302 -8.09 12.67 4.34
N GLY A 303 -6.90 12.97 3.80
CA GLY A 303 -6.67 13.15 2.37
C GLY A 303 -6.91 11.84 1.59
N GLU A 304 -6.33 10.75 2.04
CA GLU A 304 -6.55 9.42 1.45
C GLU A 304 -8.03 9.02 1.52
N SER A 305 -8.68 9.25 2.66
CA SER A 305 -10.10 8.98 2.83
C SER A 305 -10.94 9.78 1.82
N ALA A 306 -10.65 11.06 1.65
CA ALA A 306 -11.35 11.92 0.71
C ALA A 306 -11.16 11.47 -0.75
N VAL A 307 -9.94 11.12 -1.16
CA VAL A 307 -9.62 10.66 -2.50
C VAL A 307 -10.27 9.29 -2.80
N SER A 308 -10.15 8.35 -1.87
CA SER A 308 -10.57 6.96 -2.11
C SER A 308 -12.08 6.74 -1.91
N LEU A 309 -12.73 7.53 -1.05
CA LEU A 309 -14.13 7.35 -0.67
C LEU A 309 -15.05 8.48 -1.10
N GLY A 310 -14.51 9.56 -1.69
CA GLY A 310 -15.26 10.78 -1.99
C GLY A 310 -15.71 11.56 -0.72
N ARG A 311 -15.29 11.15 0.47
CA ARG A 311 -15.61 11.80 1.76
C ARG A 311 -14.53 11.56 2.79
N CYS A 312 -14.41 12.49 3.74
CA CYS A 312 -13.57 12.25 4.91
C CYS A 312 -14.27 11.27 5.86
N ARG A 313 -13.56 10.26 6.31
CA ARG A 313 -13.98 9.35 7.38
C ARG A 313 -13.46 9.91 8.70
N THR A 314 -14.30 10.00 9.73
CA THR A 314 -13.85 10.50 11.04
C THR A 314 -13.28 9.39 11.91
N PRO A 315 -12.36 9.71 12.85
CA PRO A 315 -11.86 8.73 13.81
C PRO A 315 -12.98 8.04 14.60
N GLU A 316 -14.03 8.79 14.99
CA GLU A 316 -15.17 8.26 15.73
C GLU A 316 -15.99 7.27 14.89
N GLU A 317 -16.09 7.48 13.56
CA GLU A 317 -16.72 6.50 12.65
C GLU A 317 -15.95 5.19 12.64
N VAL A 318 -14.62 5.26 12.55
CA VAL A 318 -13.75 4.08 12.56
C VAL A 318 -13.83 3.37 13.91
N LEU A 319 -13.71 4.11 15.02
CA LEU A 319 -13.83 3.58 16.38
C LEU A 319 -15.16 2.83 16.57
N ARG A 320 -16.27 3.43 16.15
CA ARG A 320 -17.60 2.80 16.24
C ARG A 320 -17.70 1.53 15.39
N ALA A 321 -17.13 1.54 14.18
CA ALA A 321 -17.14 0.38 13.30
C ALA A 321 -16.29 -0.78 13.86
N VAL A 322 -15.07 -0.48 14.33
CA VAL A 322 -14.18 -1.45 14.95
C VAL A 322 -14.80 -2.05 16.22
N ARG A 323 -15.44 -1.23 17.07
CA ARG A 323 -16.10 -1.71 18.29
C ARG A 323 -17.22 -2.71 18.01
N LYS A 324 -17.91 -2.59 16.88
CA LYS A 324 -18.99 -3.52 16.48
C LYS A 324 -18.48 -4.87 15.98
N VAL A 325 -17.23 -4.97 15.56
CA VAL A 325 -16.65 -6.23 15.08
C VAL A 325 -16.69 -7.29 16.18
N SER A 326 -17.14 -8.49 15.85
CA SER A 326 -17.24 -9.65 16.72
C SER A 326 -16.27 -10.77 16.30
N ILE A 327 -16.07 -11.76 17.17
CA ILE A 327 -15.28 -12.98 16.86
C ILE A 327 -15.93 -13.75 15.69
N ALA A 328 -17.26 -13.79 15.64
CA ALA A 328 -17.99 -14.43 14.56
C ALA A 328 -17.72 -13.76 13.20
N ASP A 329 -17.55 -12.42 13.18
CA ASP A 329 -17.16 -11.71 11.95
C ASP A 329 -15.78 -12.12 11.47
N LEU A 330 -14.79 -12.24 12.37
CA LEU A 330 -13.45 -12.69 12.01
C LEU A 330 -13.49 -14.08 11.37
N ARG A 331 -14.25 -15.02 11.95
CA ARG A 331 -14.41 -16.36 11.40
C ARG A 331 -15.09 -16.36 10.04
N ARG A 332 -16.13 -15.56 9.88
CA ARG A 332 -16.84 -15.41 8.60
C ARG A 332 -15.90 -14.85 7.53
N VAL A 333 -15.14 -13.81 7.85
CA VAL A 333 -14.15 -13.21 6.95
C VAL A 333 -13.05 -14.20 6.60
N ALA A 334 -12.50 -14.92 7.59
CA ALA A 334 -11.50 -15.95 7.36
C ALA A 334 -12.00 -17.01 6.35
N ARG A 335 -13.24 -17.49 6.50
CA ARG A 335 -13.85 -18.47 5.59
C ARG A 335 -14.07 -17.93 4.18
N ASN A 336 -14.36 -16.65 4.05
CA ASN A 336 -14.60 -16.02 2.75
C ASN A 336 -13.30 -15.72 2.01
N VAL A 337 -12.26 -15.29 2.72
CA VAL A 337 -10.98 -14.83 2.16
C VAL A 337 -10.00 -16.00 2.01
N PHE A 338 -9.78 -16.82 3.05
CA PHE A 338 -8.77 -17.86 3.04
C PHE A 338 -9.27 -19.13 2.37
N LYS A 339 -9.33 -19.10 1.05
CA LYS A 339 -9.67 -20.25 0.21
C LYS A 339 -8.43 -20.75 -0.53
N PRO A 340 -8.21 -22.07 -0.61
CA PRO A 340 -7.03 -22.64 -1.26
C PRO A 340 -6.83 -22.12 -2.68
N GLU A 341 -7.91 -22.08 -3.44
CA GLU A 341 -7.90 -21.67 -4.84
C GLU A 341 -7.48 -20.22 -5.06
N HIS A 342 -7.57 -19.36 -4.03
CA HIS A 342 -7.23 -17.94 -4.10
C HIS A 342 -5.80 -17.63 -3.62
N LEU A 343 -5.05 -18.66 -3.17
CA LEU A 343 -3.68 -18.47 -2.69
C LEU A 343 -2.72 -18.15 -3.84
N ASN A 344 -1.90 -17.13 -3.63
CA ASN A 344 -0.75 -16.81 -4.48
C ASN A 344 0.49 -16.79 -3.60
N LEU A 345 1.56 -17.44 -4.05
CA LEU A 345 2.85 -17.47 -3.35
C LEU A 345 3.94 -17.03 -4.30
N ALA A 346 4.54 -15.89 -4.01
CA ALA A 346 5.76 -15.42 -4.64
C ALA A 346 6.97 -15.78 -3.77
N VAL A 347 8.07 -16.17 -4.39
CA VAL A 347 9.32 -16.52 -3.72
C VAL A 347 10.50 -15.90 -4.49
N VAL A 348 11.38 -15.22 -3.78
CA VAL A 348 12.66 -14.71 -4.30
C VAL A 348 13.79 -15.26 -3.45
N GLY A 349 14.69 -16.03 -4.07
CA GLY A 349 15.79 -16.68 -3.36
C GLY A 349 16.63 -17.55 -4.27
N PRO A 350 17.66 -18.26 -3.75
CA PRO A 350 18.58 -19.09 -4.53
C PRO A 350 17.99 -20.45 -4.87
N HIS A 351 16.72 -20.47 -5.33
CA HIS A 351 15.98 -21.71 -5.60
C HIS A 351 15.80 -21.95 -7.09
N ARG A 352 15.82 -23.23 -7.47
CA ARG A 352 15.51 -23.67 -8.82
C ARG A 352 13.98 -23.75 -9.02
N GLU A 353 13.54 -23.71 -10.27
CA GLU A 353 12.12 -23.84 -10.65
C GLU A 353 11.44 -25.11 -10.10
N ALA A 354 12.20 -26.17 -9.84
CA ALA A 354 11.67 -27.40 -9.23
C ALA A 354 10.96 -27.15 -7.89
N LEU A 355 11.38 -26.14 -7.11
CA LEU A 355 10.71 -25.76 -5.86
C LEU A 355 9.26 -25.30 -6.10
N GLU A 356 8.97 -24.73 -7.27
CA GLU A 356 7.63 -24.22 -7.61
C GLU A 356 6.59 -25.36 -7.59
N SER A 357 6.94 -26.53 -8.11
CA SER A 357 6.06 -27.71 -8.12
C SER A 357 5.80 -28.25 -6.71
N ASP A 358 6.81 -28.23 -5.84
CA ASP A 358 6.70 -28.70 -4.46
C ASP A 358 5.81 -27.76 -3.63
N LEU A 359 6.00 -26.45 -3.78
CA LEU A 359 5.19 -25.44 -3.13
C LEU A 359 3.75 -25.42 -3.67
N SER A 360 3.55 -25.64 -4.97
CA SER A 360 2.20 -25.75 -5.56
C SER A 360 1.41 -26.91 -4.97
N ARG A 361 2.07 -28.06 -4.76
CA ARG A 361 1.46 -29.20 -4.06
C ARG A 361 1.10 -28.87 -2.61
N ALA A 362 2.01 -28.18 -1.91
CA ALA A 362 1.76 -27.74 -0.53
C ALA A 362 0.55 -26.80 -0.44
N LEU A 363 0.42 -25.82 -1.37
CA LEU A 363 -0.73 -24.92 -1.39
C LEU A 363 -2.04 -25.66 -1.66
N SER A 364 -2.03 -26.59 -2.62
CA SER A 364 -3.24 -27.38 -3.00
C SER A 364 -3.73 -28.34 -1.91
N SER A 365 -2.84 -28.77 -1.01
CA SER A 365 -3.14 -29.74 0.05
C SER A 365 -3.38 -29.11 1.43
N SER A 366 -3.38 -27.77 1.54
CA SER A 366 -3.27 -27.08 2.84
C SER A 366 -4.60 -26.76 3.53
N PHE A 367 -5.76 -27.02 2.90
CA PHE A 367 -7.08 -26.74 3.46
C PHE A 367 -8.00 -27.93 3.46
#